data_3258a6cacf67fd5f891582fb88fc7667
#
_entry.id   3258a6cacf67fd5f891582fb88fc7667
#
_cell.length_a   1.000
_cell.length_b   1.000
_cell.length_c   1.000
_cell.angle_alpha   90.00
_cell.angle_beta   90.00
_cell.angle_gamma   90.00
#
_symmetry.space_group_name_H-M   'P 1'
#
loop_
_entity.id
_entity.type
_entity.pdbx_description
1 polymer ?
#
loop_
_entity_poly.entity_id
_entity_poly.type
_entity_poly.pdbx_seq_one_letter_code
_entity_poly.pdbx_strand_id
1 'polypeptide(L)'
;MEIIKPAEEFKAREIDYPDIAEKIRNKIVSERSKKISCNSVWASEAGHDCSRYLVYQQCDWEKGKEVEDKLLLIFNEGNLQEDQLLLELQKAGIKVKDLQIHISISEANITGKLDCVVLEENQN
;
A
#
# COMPACT_ATOMS: atom_id res chain seq x y z
N MET A 1 -47.50 -14.90 -15.82
CA MET A 1 -46.53 -15.77 -15.11
C MET A 1 -45.40 -16.07 -16.09
N GLU A 2 -44.32 -15.31 -16.03
CA GLU A 2 -43.16 -15.59 -16.88
C GLU A 2 -42.48 -16.85 -16.36
N ILE A 3 -42.44 -17.88 -17.20
CA ILE A 3 -41.70 -19.10 -16.95
C ILE A 3 -40.23 -18.70 -17.04
N ILE A 4 -39.57 -18.65 -15.88
CA ILE A 4 -38.09 -18.54 -15.84
C ILE A 4 -37.60 -19.77 -16.60
N LYS A 5 -37.07 -19.53 -17.81
CA LYS A 5 -36.38 -20.58 -18.56
C LYS A 5 -35.28 -21.14 -17.66
N PRO A 6 -35.21 -22.46 -17.48
CA PRO A 6 -34.07 -23.03 -16.77
C PRO A 6 -32.83 -22.52 -17.45
N ALA A 7 -31.82 -22.19 -16.66
CA ALA A 7 -30.55 -21.69 -17.15
C ALA A 7 -29.99 -22.68 -18.18
N GLU A 8 -30.36 -22.43 -19.45
CA GLU A 8 -29.79 -23.15 -20.57
C GLU A 8 -28.32 -22.85 -20.55
N GLU A 9 -27.57 -23.85 -20.10
CA GLU A 9 -26.15 -23.98 -20.33
C GLU A 9 -25.37 -22.68 -20.11
N PHE A 10 -25.15 -22.39 -18.85
CA PHE A 10 -23.94 -21.72 -18.49
C PHE A 10 -22.82 -22.70 -18.89
N LYS A 11 -22.49 -22.73 -20.18
CA LYS A 11 -21.19 -23.25 -20.61
C LYS A 11 -20.20 -22.37 -19.86
N ALA A 12 -19.72 -22.87 -18.74
CA ALA A 12 -18.56 -22.30 -18.09
C ALA A 12 -17.54 -22.18 -19.22
N ARG A 13 -17.38 -20.97 -19.75
CA ARG A 13 -16.24 -20.69 -20.61
C ARG A 13 -15.08 -21.13 -19.78
N GLU A 14 -14.28 -22.00 -20.33
CA GLU A 14 -13.05 -22.43 -19.71
C GLU A 14 -12.24 -21.17 -19.47
N ILE A 15 -12.43 -20.57 -18.27
CA ILE A 15 -11.74 -19.35 -17.89
C ILE A 15 -10.33 -19.82 -17.60
N ASP A 16 -9.40 -19.45 -18.46
CA ASP A 16 -8.00 -19.68 -18.21
C ASP A 16 -7.55 -18.80 -17.03
N TYR A 17 -7.70 -19.36 -15.84
CA TYR A 17 -7.33 -18.69 -14.57
C TYR A 17 -5.89 -18.17 -14.57
N PRO A 18 -4.89 -18.86 -15.17
CA PRO A 18 -3.54 -18.34 -15.31
C PRO A 18 -3.47 -17.00 -16.05
N ASP A 19 -4.23 -16.83 -17.12
CA ASP A 19 -4.25 -15.60 -17.90
C ASP A 19 -4.81 -14.40 -17.08
N ILE A 20 -5.84 -14.61 -16.29
CA ILE A 20 -6.42 -13.58 -15.42
C ILE A 20 -5.43 -13.17 -14.33
N ALA A 21 -4.82 -14.12 -13.64
CA ALA A 21 -3.83 -13.85 -12.60
C ALA A 21 -2.61 -13.11 -13.16
N GLU A 22 -2.16 -13.49 -14.34
CA GLU A 22 -1.05 -12.84 -15.02
C GLU A 22 -1.39 -11.40 -15.42
N LYS A 23 -2.58 -11.16 -15.94
CA LYS A 23 -3.05 -9.80 -16.27
C LYS A 23 -3.10 -8.88 -15.06
N ILE A 24 -3.62 -9.37 -13.93
CA ILE A 24 -3.66 -8.63 -12.67
C ILE A 24 -2.23 -8.31 -12.20
N ARG A 25 -1.36 -9.32 -12.19
CA ARG A 25 0.04 -9.15 -11.81
C ARG A 25 0.75 -8.11 -12.68
N ASN A 26 0.62 -8.22 -13.99
CA ASN A 26 1.24 -7.32 -14.95
C ASN A 26 0.74 -5.89 -14.77
N LYS A 27 -0.54 -5.70 -14.45
CA LYS A 27 -1.11 -4.38 -14.13
C LYS A 27 -0.44 -3.78 -12.90
N ILE A 28 -0.35 -4.50 -11.80
CA ILE A 28 0.27 -4.05 -10.55
C ILE A 28 1.75 -3.71 -10.78
N VAL A 29 2.48 -4.55 -11.50
CA VAL A 29 3.90 -4.34 -11.81
C VAL A 29 4.09 -3.12 -12.72
N SER A 30 3.19 -2.89 -13.67
CA SER A 30 3.25 -1.73 -14.58
C SER A 30 3.04 -0.39 -13.84
N GLU A 31 2.35 -0.40 -12.71
CA GLU A 31 2.12 0.77 -11.86
C GLU A 31 3.26 1.04 -10.87
N ARG A 32 4.39 0.38 -11.03
CA ARG A 32 5.59 0.57 -10.20
C ARG A 32 5.97 2.03 -10.09
N SER A 33 6.07 2.53 -8.86
CA SER A 33 6.53 3.88 -8.58
C SER A 33 8.00 4.07 -8.97
N LYS A 34 8.33 5.23 -9.52
CA LYS A 34 9.72 5.60 -9.73
C LYS A 34 10.42 5.78 -8.40
N LYS A 35 11.70 5.42 -8.36
CA LYS A 35 12.55 5.72 -7.21
C LYS A 35 12.61 7.23 -7.01
N ILE A 36 12.43 7.67 -5.78
CA ILE A 36 12.50 9.08 -5.39
C ILE A 36 13.67 9.24 -4.42
N SER A 37 14.48 10.27 -4.63
CA SER A 37 15.53 10.61 -3.67
C SER A 37 14.88 11.12 -2.37
N CYS A 38 15.40 10.68 -1.25
CA CYS A 38 15.03 11.19 0.05
C CYS A 38 16.27 11.67 0.79
N ASN A 39 16.29 12.94 1.17
CA ASN A 39 17.41 13.52 1.91
C ASN A 39 17.34 13.24 3.42
N SER A 40 16.37 12.48 3.87
CA SER A 40 16.16 12.12 5.26
C SER A 40 15.99 10.61 5.41
N VAL A 41 16.19 10.12 6.63
CA VAL A 41 15.96 8.71 6.97
C VAL A 41 14.46 8.51 7.23
N TRP A 42 13.88 7.49 6.62
CA TRP A 42 12.51 7.10 6.95
C TRP A 42 12.43 6.55 8.37
N ALA A 43 11.41 6.94 9.11
CA ALA A 43 11.21 6.48 10.49
C ALA A 43 11.16 4.95 10.60
N SER A 44 10.63 4.25 9.59
CA SER A 44 10.60 2.79 9.50
C SER A 44 12.00 2.16 9.36
N GLU A 45 12.98 2.90 8.87
CA GLU A 45 14.35 2.45 8.63
C GLU A 45 15.34 2.95 9.69
N ALA A 46 14.95 3.90 10.52
CA ALA A 46 15.84 4.55 11.50
C ALA A 46 16.47 3.57 12.51
N GLY A 47 15.84 2.44 12.76
CA GLY A 47 16.35 1.36 13.63
C GLY A 47 17.15 0.28 12.90
N HIS A 48 17.54 0.48 11.64
CA HIS A 48 18.29 -0.51 10.89
C HIS A 48 19.68 -0.73 11.49
N ASP A 49 20.05 -1.99 11.70
CA ASP A 49 21.33 -2.36 12.36
C ASP A 49 22.58 -1.93 11.56
N CYS A 50 22.45 -1.76 10.24
CA CYS A 50 23.54 -1.37 9.39
C CYS A 50 23.46 0.12 9.02
N SER A 51 24.23 0.97 9.67
CA SER A 51 24.32 2.40 9.36
C SER A 51 24.84 2.68 7.94
N ARG A 52 25.70 1.82 7.41
CA ARG A 52 26.19 1.92 6.02
C ARG A 52 25.06 1.77 5.02
N TYR A 53 24.11 0.88 5.28
CA TYR A 53 22.90 0.73 4.47
C TYR A 53 22.12 2.05 4.39
N LEU A 54 21.91 2.72 5.53
CA LEU A 54 21.21 4.01 5.58
C LEU A 54 21.91 5.10 4.79
N VAL A 55 23.26 5.15 4.84
CA VAL A 55 24.04 6.09 4.03
C VAL A 55 23.88 5.82 2.54
N TYR A 56 23.94 4.57 2.12
CA TYR A 56 23.76 4.22 0.71
C TYR A 56 22.34 4.51 0.21
N GLN A 57 21.34 4.34 1.04
CA GLN A 57 19.97 4.71 0.71
C GLN A 57 19.80 6.22 0.44
N GLN A 58 20.58 7.05 1.12
CA GLN A 58 20.54 8.50 0.90
C GLN A 58 21.44 8.96 -0.26
N CYS A 59 22.65 8.45 -0.35
CA CYS A 59 23.67 8.94 -1.30
C CYS A 59 23.62 8.22 -2.66
N ASP A 60 23.32 6.93 -2.66
CA ASP A 60 23.37 6.06 -3.84
C ASP A 60 22.00 5.40 -4.14
N TRP A 61 20.93 6.07 -3.80
CA TRP A 61 19.57 5.55 -3.96
C TRP A 61 19.25 5.07 -5.38
N GLU A 62 19.85 5.67 -6.40
CA GLU A 62 19.68 5.29 -7.81
C GLU A 62 20.24 3.89 -8.11
N LYS A 63 21.30 3.50 -7.40
CA LYS A 63 21.99 2.21 -7.56
C LYS A 63 21.31 1.07 -6.78
N GLY A 64 20.34 1.40 -5.93
CA GLY A 64 19.58 0.42 -5.16
C GLY A 64 18.86 -0.57 -6.07
N LYS A 65 18.72 -1.82 -5.63
CA LYS A 65 17.90 -2.80 -6.33
C LYS A 65 16.49 -2.29 -6.51
N GLU A 66 15.91 -2.58 -7.66
CA GLU A 66 14.47 -2.42 -7.82
C GLU A 66 13.71 -3.39 -6.94
N VAL A 67 12.54 -2.96 -6.48
CA VAL A 67 11.64 -3.81 -5.70
C VAL A 67 11.19 -4.99 -6.56
N GLU A 68 11.34 -6.19 -6.04
CA GLU A 68 10.91 -7.41 -6.72
C GLU A 68 9.38 -7.41 -6.92
N ASP A 69 8.91 -7.97 -8.02
CA ASP A 69 7.49 -8.04 -8.35
C ASP A 69 6.65 -8.66 -7.23
N LYS A 70 7.18 -9.67 -6.55
CA LYS A 70 6.52 -10.30 -5.40
C LYS A 70 6.28 -9.31 -4.26
N LEU A 71 7.24 -8.44 -3.96
CA LEU A 71 7.10 -7.41 -2.93
C LEU A 71 6.09 -6.34 -3.34
N LEU A 72 6.02 -5.99 -4.63
CA LEU A 72 5.00 -5.07 -5.13
C LEU A 72 3.59 -5.61 -4.91
N LEU A 73 3.38 -6.90 -5.12
CA LEU A 73 2.09 -7.55 -4.84
C LEU A 73 1.74 -7.48 -3.34
N ILE A 74 2.71 -7.71 -2.46
CA ILE A 74 2.54 -7.61 -1.01
C ILE A 74 2.21 -6.16 -0.60
N PHE A 75 2.88 -5.17 -1.17
CA PHE A 75 2.60 -3.76 -0.89
C PHE A 75 1.20 -3.35 -1.38
N ASN A 76 0.78 -3.84 -2.54
CA ASN A 76 -0.56 -3.60 -3.04
C ASN A 76 -1.62 -4.18 -2.09
N GLU A 77 -1.41 -5.39 -1.58
CA GLU A 77 -2.29 -6.01 -0.59
C GLU A 77 -2.35 -5.17 0.69
N GLY A 78 -1.21 -4.66 1.17
CA GLY A 78 -1.15 -3.76 2.33
C GLY A 78 -2.00 -2.49 2.13
N ASN A 79 -1.92 -1.87 0.97
CA ASN A 79 -2.74 -0.70 0.64
C ASN A 79 -4.24 -1.00 0.63
N LEU A 80 -4.64 -2.16 0.09
CA LEU A 80 -6.04 -2.59 0.10
C LEU A 80 -6.55 -2.82 1.53
N GLN A 81 -5.73 -3.37 2.41
CA GLN A 81 -6.08 -3.57 3.82
C GLN A 81 -6.20 -2.23 4.57
N GLU A 82 -5.34 -1.25 4.28
CA GLU A 82 -5.44 0.11 4.81
C GLU A 82 -6.77 0.76 4.41
N ASP A 83 -7.13 0.71 3.13
CA ASP A 83 -8.40 1.23 2.63
C ASP A 83 -9.60 0.56 3.29
N GLN A 84 -9.54 -0.76 3.46
CA GLN A 84 -10.59 -1.52 4.14
C GLN A 84 -10.73 -1.10 5.62
N LEU A 85 -9.61 -0.90 6.32
CA LEU A 85 -9.62 -0.44 7.71
C LEU A 85 -10.26 0.94 7.84
N LEU A 86 -9.94 1.86 6.94
CA LEU A 86 -10.54 3.20 6.92
C LEU A 86 -12.05 3.14 6.74
N LEU A 87 -12.54 2.25 5.87
CA LEU A 87 -13.98 2.01 5.71
C LEU A 87 -14.63 1.47 7.00
N GLU A 88 -13.98 0.54 7.67
CA GLU A 88 -14.48 -0.01 8.94
C GLU A 88 -14.51 1.05 10.06
N LEU A 89 -13.51 1.92 10.14
CA LEU A 89 -13.50 3.05 11.08
C LEU A 89 -14.68 3.98 10.83
N GLN A 90 -14.97 4.31 9.58
CA GLN A 90 -16.11 5.14 9.20
C GLN A 90 -17.44 4.49 9.55
N LYS A 91 -17.61 3.20 9.28
CA LYS A 91 -18.81 2.44 9.64
C LYS A 91 -19.03 2.37 11.17
N ALA A 92 -17.95 2.31 11.93
CA ALA A 92 -17.98 2.35 13.39
C ALA A 92 -18.30 3.74 13.96
N GLY A 93 -18.44 4.76 13.12
CA GLY A 93 -18.71 6.14 13.55
C GLY A 93 -17.48 6.88 14.08
N ILE A 94 -16.29 6.33 13.87
CA ILE A 94 -15.04 6.96 14.27
C ILE A 94 -14.68 8.03 13.23
N LYS A 95 -14.46 9.25 13.69
CA LYS A 95 -14.08 10.36 12.81
C LYS A 95 -12.58 10.32 12.52
N VAL A 96 -12.26 10.21 11.24
CA VAL A 96 -10.89 10.35 10.75
C VAL A 96 -10.67 11.82 10.40
N LYS A 97 -9.67 12.43 11.01
CA LYS A 97 -9.37 13.86 10.80
C LYS A 97 -8.52 14.08 9.55
N ASP A 98 -7.41 13.37 9.48
CA ASP A 98 -6.41 13.55 8.43
C ASP A 98 -5.90 12.19 7.96
N LEU A 99 -5.52 12.12 6.69
CA LEU A 99 -4.94 10.93 6.05
C LEU A 99 -3.55 11.24 5.51
N GLN A 100 -2.65 10.27 5.58
CA GLN A 100 -1.33 10.31 4.93
C GLN A 100 -0.51 11.56 5.31
N ILE A 101 -0.37 11.83 6.62
CA ILE A 101 0.33 13.02 7.12
C ILE A 101 1.84 12.78 7.14
N HIS A 102 2.58 13.63 6.45
CA HIS A 102 4.04 13.65 6.54
C HIS A 102 4.50 14.38 7.80
N ILE A 103 5.38 13.74 8.55
CA ILE A 103 6.05 14.28 9.72
C ILE A 103 7.56 14.29 9.47
N SER A 104 8.21 15.39 9.77
CA SER A 104 9.65 15.52 9.67
C SER A 104 10.24 16.07 10.96
N ILE A 105 11.27 15.44 11.46
CA ILE A 105 12.07 15.90 12.60
C ILE A 105 13.42 16.33 12.02
N SER A 106 13.56 17.64 11.78
CA SER A 106 14.75 18.21 11.13
C SER A 106 16.03 18.02 11.93
N GLU A 107 15.95 18.09 13.25
CA GLU A 107 17.09 17.90 14.15
C GLU A 107 17.70 16.51 14.06
N ALA A 108 16.88 15.49 13.82
CA ALA A 108 17.31 14.10 13.67
C ALA A 108 17.42 13.66 12.21
N ASN A 109 17.03 14.52 11.28
CA ASN A 109 16.94 14.20 9.84
C ASN A 109 16.09 12.95 9.56
N ILE A 110 14.96 12.83 10.28
CA ILE A 110 14.03 11.71 10.17
C ILE A 110 12.71 12.20 9.57
N THR A 111 12.19 11.44 8.63
CA THR A 111 10.89 11.67 8.01
C THR A 111 10.00 10.44 8.20
N GLY A 112 8.76 10.67 8.54
CA GLY A 112 7.75 9.62 8.68
C GLY A 112 6.44 10.01 8.01
N LYS A 113 5.55 9.05 7.92
CA LYS A 113 4.22 9.22 7.38
C LYS A 113 3.23 8.49 8.27
N LEU A 114 2.22 9.21 8.73
CA LEU A 114 1.10 8.64 9.46
C LEU A 114 -0.01 8.28 8.49
N ASP A 115 -0.59 7.11 8.64
CA ASP A 115 -1.66 6.64 7.76
C ASP A 115 -2.94 7.42 8.00
N CYS A 116 -3.33 7.61 9.25
CA CYS A 116 -4.47 8.45 9.61
C CYS A 116 -4.38 8.98 11.05
N VAL A 117 -5.15 10.03 11.33
CA VAL A 117 -5.39 10.55 12.69
C VAL A 117 -6.88 10.43 12.97
N VAL A 118 -7.22 9.76 14.05
CA VAL A 118 -8.60 9.66 14.53
C VAL A 118 -8.88 10.65 15.65
N LEU A 119 -10.08 11.18 15.69
CA LEU A 119 -10.56 12.03 16.76
C LEU A 119 -11.22 11.16 17.82
N GLU A 120 -10.68 11.18 19.03
CA GLU A 120 -11.34 10.62 20.19
C GLU A 120 -12.38 11.64 20.68
N GLU A 121 -13.65 11.26 20.73
CA GLU A 121 -14.65 12.08 21.38
C GLU A 121 -14.41 11.96 22.89
N ASN A 122 -13.96 13.06 23.52
CA ASN A 122 -13.86 13.12 24.95
C ASN A 122 -15.23 12.76 25.54
N GLN A 123 -15.34 11.64 26.20
CA GLN A 123 -16.48 11.31 27.03
C GLN A 123 -16.43 12.26 28.23
N ASN A 124 -17.24 13.32 28.17
CA ASN A 124 -17.56 14.12 29.35
C ASN A 124 -18.56 13.36 30.23
#